data_541e629104a0830b6a3ce40b907f205d
#
_entry.id   541e629104a0830b6a3ce40b907f205d
#
_cell.length_a   1.000
_cell.length_b   1.000
_cell.length_c   1.000
_cell.angle_alpha   90.00
_cell.angle_beta   90.00
_cell.angle_gamma   90.00
#
_symmetry.space_group_name_H-M   'P 1'
#
loop_
_entity.id
_entity.type
_entity.pdbx_description
1 polymer ?
#
loop_
_entity_poly.entity_id
_entity_poly.type
_entity_poly.pdbx_seq_one_letter_code
_entity_poly.pdbx_strand_id
1 'polypeptide(L)'
;MLGLIVFSLLFGFFLRTERSPSGQSLRNIIDGIYQVVMKITMLVIRFTPLGVFALIAATVTRTGMDAIEPLAWFFLTVLVALGLHAFVFMPILIALATKRSPLRHIQAMIPALLTAFSSASSAATLPLTMECVQKRSGVSTRTSSFVLPLGATVNMDGTALYECVAAMFIAQAYGLDLSLTTQFMIVITALLTSIGVASIPAASLVAITVILGAIGLPAEAIGLILVTDRVLDMCRTAVNVWGDSVVTVVLARSEGEEQVLSLPVSEMETVTTTAGHADRDATASEQS
;
A
#
# COMPACT_ATOMS: atom_id res chain seq x y z
N MET A 1 3.68 14.35 15.13
CA MET A 1 3.68 13.20 14.22
C MET A 1 4.99 13.12 13.43
N LEU A 2 5.37 14.12 12.64
CA LEU A 2 6.59 14.10 11.83
C LEU A 2 7.86 13.78 12.65
N GLY A 3 8.00 14.40 13.84
CA GLY A 3 9.13 14.12 14.75
C GLY A 3 9.19 12.65 15.22
N LEU A 4 8.04 12.01 15.42
CA LEU A 4 7.98 10.59 15.80
C LEU A 4 8.42 9.69 14.63
N ILE A 5 8.04 10.03 13.41
CA ILE A 5 8.46 9.32 12.19
C ILE A 5 9.96 9.42 12.02
N VAL A 6 10.52 10.64 12.09
CA VAL A 6 11.97 10.88 11.98
C VAL A 6 12.73 10.13 13.07
N PHE A 7 12.25 10.20 14.32
CA PHE A 7 12.86 9.46 15.43
C PHE A 7 12.83 7.94 15.16
N SER A 8 11.70 7.39 14.74
CA SER A 8 11.55 5.95 14.48
C SER A 8 12.46 5.47 13.34
N LEU A 9 12.62 6.28 12.30
CA LEU A 9 13.55 5.97 11.19
C LEU A 9 15.01 5.96 11.67
N LEU A 10 15.43 7.00 12.41
CA LEU A 10 16.79 7.07 12.96
C LEU A 10 17.03 5.94 13.96
N PHE A 11 16.10 5.69 14.85
CA PHE A 11 16.19 4.61 15.84
C PHE A 11 16.32 3.24 15.16
N GLY A 12 15.49 2.95 14.15
CA GLY A 12 15.55 1.71 13.37
C GLY A 12 16.88 1.56 12.62
N PHE A 13 17.38 2.65 12.04
CA PHE A 13 18.68 2.66 11.36
C PHE A 13 19.83 2.31 12.32
N PHE A 14 19.91 2.99 13.47
CA PHE A 14 20.96 2.72 14.45
C PHE A 14 20.81 1.34 15.10
N LEU A 15 19.58 0.91 15.38
CA LEU A 15 19.33 -0.44 15.91
C LEU A 15 19.77 -1.53 14.93
N ARG A 16 19.67 -1.29 13.62
CA ARG A 16 20.17 -2.23 12.60
C ARG A 16 21.70 -2.33 12.61
N THR A 17 22.42 -1.25 12.90
CA THR A 17 23.88 -1.23 12.96
C THR A 17 24.43 -1.85 14.24
N GLU A 18 23.62 -1.90 15.31
CA GLU A 18 24.00 -2.45 16.60
C GLU A 18 24.00 -4.00 16.55
N ARG A 19 25.19 -4.61 16.63
CA ARG A 19 25.40 -6.06 16.51
C ARG A 19 25.58 -6.79 17.84
N SER A 20 25.50 -6.07 18.97
CA SER A 20 25.64 -6.66 20.31
C SER A 20 24.47 -7.60 20.65
N PRO A 21 24.66 -8.52 21.61
CA PRO A 21 23.56 -9.34 22.16
C PRO A 21 22.38 -8.48 22.67
N SER A 22 22.67 -7.31 23.25
CA SER A 22 21.66 -6.35 23.71
C SER A 22 20.86 -5.76 22.53
N GLY A 23 21.51 -5.44 21.41
CA GLY A 23 20.85 -4.98 20.21
C GLY A 23 19.91 -6.04 19.62
N GLN A 24 20.32 -7.31 19.63
CA GLN A 24 19.47 -8.42 19.20
C GLN A 24 18.25 -8.61 20.12
N SER A 25 18.45 -8.54 21.45
CA SER A 25 17.36 -8.61 22.43
C SER A 25 16.35 -7.48 22.23
N LEU A 26 16.84 -6.27 21.98
CA LEU A 26 15.99 -5.10 21.73
C LEU A 26 15.16 -5.26 20.44
N ARG A 27 15.74 -5.79 19.37
CA ARG A 27 14.99 -6.13 18.13
C ARG A 27 13.88 -7.14 18.41
N ASN A 28 14.18 -8.22 19.12
CA ASN A 28 13.20 -9.25 19.46
C ASN A 28 12.04 -8.68 20.28
N ILE A 29 12.32 -7.75 21.22
CA ILE A 29 11.29 -7.06 22.01
C ILE A 29 10.41 -6.20 21.09
N ILE A 30 11.00 -5.41 20.20
CA ILE A 30 10.26 -4.54 19.29
C ILE A 30 9.40 -5.39 18.34
N ASP A 31 9.94 -6.48 17.79
CA ASP A 31 9.19 -7.39 16.95
C ASP A 31 8.03 -8.05 17.72
N GLY A 32 8.24 -8.41 18.97
CA GLY A 32 7.18 -8.92 19.85
C GLY A 32 6.07 -7.88 20.07
N ILE A 33 6.43 -6.64 20.37
CA ILE A 33 5.48 -5.51 20.52
C ILE A 33 4.71 -5.32 19.21
N TYR A 34 5.40 -5.27 18.07
CA TYR A 34 4.78 -5.15 16.75
C TYR A 34 3.73 -6.23 16.50
N GLN A 35 4.06 -7.50 16.77
CA GLN A 35 3.14 -8.63 16.60
C GLN A 35 1.90 -8.51 17.48
N VAL A 36 2.06 -8.09 18.74
CA VAL A 36 0.92 -7.89 19.66
C VAL A 36 0.04 -6.75 19.17
N VAL A 37 0.62 -5.60 18.80
CA VAL A 37 -0.11 -4.45 18.28
C VAL A 37 -0.85 -4.83 16.99
N MET A 38 -0.23 -5.60 16.08
CA MET A 38 -0.88 -6.11 14.88
C MET A 38 -2.09 -7.00 15.19
N LYS A 39 -2.01 -7.88 16.20
CA LYS A 39 -3.16 -8.69 16.62
C LYS A 39 -4.31 -7.82 17.15
N ILE A 40 -3.98 -6.79 17.93
CA ILE A 40 -4.98 -5.81 18.42
C ILE A 40 -5.63 -5.09 17.25
N THR A 41 -4.83 -4.60 16.31
CA THR A 41 -5.31 -3.93 15.09
C THR A 41 -6.25 -4.83 14.29
N MET A 42 -5.87 -6.09 14.06
CA MET A 42 -6.72 -7.05 13.34
C MET A 42 -8.02 -7.35 14.10
N LEU A 43 -7.99 -7.37 15.43
CA LEU A 43 -9.21 -7.50 16.24
C LEU A 43 -10.15 -6.30 16.02
N VAL A 44 -9.62 -5.08 16.08
CA VAL A 44 -10.41 -3.85 15.84
C VAL A 44 -10.99 -3.85 14.43
N ILE A 45 -10.20 -4.23 13.40
CA ILE A 45 -10.64 -4.32 12.00
C ILE A 45 -11.82 -5.29 11.83
N ARG A 46 -11.93 -6.36 12.62
CA ARG A 46 -13.10 -7.26 12.58
C ARG A 46 -14.42 -6.55 12.92
N PHE A 47 -14.37 -5.48 13.71
CA PHE A 47 -15.54 -4.67 14.03
C PHE A 47 -15.81 -3.55 13.01
N THR A 48 -14.94 -3.36 12.02
CA THR A 48 -15.10 -2.33 10.97
C THR A 48 -16.48 -2.38 10.29
N PRO A 49 -17.06 -3.55 9.90
CA PRO A 49 -18.36 -3.56 9.26
C PRO A 49 -19.47 -2.98 10.13
N LEU A 50 -19.43 -3.23 11.44
CA LEU A 50 -20.40 -2.67 12.39
C LEU A 50 -20.18 -1.17 12.56
N GLY A 51 -18.93 -0.74 12.68
CA GLY A 51 -18.57 0.68 12.75
C GLY A 51 -19.00 1.46 11.51
N VAL A 52 -18.73 0.92 10.32
CA VAL A 52 -19.14 1.52 9.04
C VAL A 52 -20.66 1.61 8.94
N PHE A 53 -21.38 0.55 9.28
CA PHE A 53 -22.84 0.57 9.29
C PHE A 53 -23.39 1.64 10.22
N ALA A 54 -22.88 1.71 11.47
CA ALA A 54 -23.31 2.71 12.44
C ALA A 54 -22.98 4.15 11.96
N LEU A 55 -21.84 4.33 11.31
CA LEU A 55 -21.43 5.63 10.76
C LEU A 55 -22.31 6.07 9.60
N ILE A 56 -22.61 5.17 8.67
CA ILE A 56 -23.55 5.45 7.57
C ILE A 56 -24.92 5.81 8.12
N ALA A 57 -25.45 5.01 9.05
CA ALA A 57 -26.75 5.28 9.68
C ALA A 57 -26.75 6.65 10.38
N ALA A 58 -25.73 6.98 11.14
CA ALA A 58 -25.60 8.27 11.80
C ALA A 58 -25.48 9.44 10.81
N THR A 59 -24.76 9.26 9.72
CA THR A 59 -24.61 10.29 8.67
C THR A 59 -25.95 10.52 7.97
N VAL A 60 -26.62 9.46 7.52
CA VAL A 60 -27.93 9.56 6.84
C VAL A 60 -28.99 10.18 7.75
N THR A 61 -28.98 9.85 9.04
CA THR A 61 -29.96 10.43 10.00
C THR A 61 -29.71 11.90 10.30
N ARG A 62 -28.45 12.37 10.22
CA ARG A 62 -28.08 13.77 10.51
C ARG A 62 -28.17 14.69 9.30
N THR A 63 -27.70 14.23 8.14
CA THR A 63 -27.55 15.04 6.92
C THR A 63 -28.54 14.67 5.81
N GLY A 64 -29.32 13.60 6.02
CA GLY A 64 -30.23 13.09 4.99
C GLY A 64 -29.52 12.32 3.89
N MET A 65 -30.26 11.98 2.84
CA MET A 65 -29.71 11.26 1.65
C MET A 65 -28.79 12.13 0.80
N ASP A 66 -28.85 13.46 0.97
CA ASP A 66 -28.07 14.43 0.17
C ASP A 66 -26.55 14.31 0.41
N ALA A 67 -26.13 13.72 1.54
CA ALA A 67 -24.72 13.45 1.82
C ALA A 67 -24.14 12.28 0.98
N ILE A 68 -24.98 11.44 0.42
CA ILE A 68 -24.55 10.24 -0.33
C ILE A 68 -23.95 10.64 -1.68
N GLU A 69 -24.52 11.63 -2.36
CA GLU A 69 -24.05 12.05 -3.68
C GLU A 69 -22.60 12.57 -3.66
N PRO A 70 -22.20 13.53 -2.81
CA PRO A 70 -20.81 13.96 -2.73
C PRO A 70 -19.84 12.83 -2.38
N LEU A 71 -20.25 11.92 -1.49
CA LEU A 71 -19.44 10.77 -1.08
C LEU A 71 -19.26 9.75 -2.22
N ALA A 72 -20.32 9.55 -3.04
CA ALA A 72 -20.22 8.71 -4.23
C ALA A 72 -19.27 9.31 -5.27
N TRP A 73 -19.31 10.62 -5.50
CA TRP A 73 -18.37 11.33 -6.36
C TRP A 73 -16.93 11.25 -5.85
N PHE A 74 -16.72 11.40 -4.55
CA PHE A 74 -15.41 11.18 -3.92
C PHE A 74 -14.89 9.77 -4.19
N PHE A 75 -15.71 8.75 -3.90
CA PHE A 75 -15.37 7.35 -4.12
C PHE A 75 -14.98 7.07 -5.58
N LEU A 76 -15.80 7.55 -6.51
CA LEU A 76 -15.55 7.39 -7.95
C LEU A 76 -14.27 8.11 -8.39
N THR A 77 -14.04 9.32 -7.89
CA THR A 77 -12.83 10.11 -8.21
C THR A 77 -11.58 9.36 -7.78
N VAL A 78 -11.57 8.79 -6.57
CA VAL A 78 -10.44 7.98 -6.09
C VAL A 78 -10.25 6.74 -6.96
N LEU A 79 -11.32 6.02 -7.30
CA LEU A 79 -11.22 4.83 -8.15
C LEU A 79 -10.69 5.17 -9.55
N VAL A 80 -11.17 6.26 -10.16
CA VAL A 80 -10.69 6.71 -11.47
C VAL A 80 -9.21 7.10 -11.40
N ALA A 81 -8.81 7.83 -10.36
CA ALA A 81 -7.42 8.26 -10.20
C ALA A 81 -6.48 7.06 -9.99
N LEU A 82 -6.83 6.12 -9.10
CA LEU A 82 -6.10 4.86 -8.89
C LEU A 82 -6.07 4.02 -10.18
N GLY A 83 -7.19 3.94 -10.88
CA GLY A 83 -7.30 3.22 -12.15
C GLY A 83 -6.41 3.80 -13.26
N LEU A 84 -6.41 5.13 -13.42
CA LEU A 84 -5.51 5.81 -14.36
C LEU A 84 -4.03 5.54 -14.00
N HIS A 85 -3.70 5.62 -12.73
CA HIS A 85 -2.34 5.34 -12.27
C HIS A 85 -1.93 3.90 -12.55
N ALA A 86 -2.75 2.92 -12.16
CA ALA A 86 -2.45 1.50 -12.28
C ALA A 86 -2.48 0.98 -13.74
N PHE A 87 -3.43 1.44 -14.55
CA PHE A 87 -3.69 0.88 -15.89
C PHE A 87 -3.18 1.75 -17.05
N VAL A 88 -2.79 3.01 -16.79
CA VAL A 88 -2.25 3.89 -17.83
C VAL A 88 -0.79 4.26 -17.50
N PHE A 89 -0.53 4.93 -16.37
CA PHE A 89 0.82 5.43 -16.08
C PHE A 89 1.82 4.31 -15.82
N MET A 90 1.51 3.32 -14.99
CA MET A 90 2.42 2.22 -14.66
C MET A 90 2.73 1.32 -15.88
N PRO A 91 1.74 0.91 -16.70
CA PRO A 91 2.04 0.17 -17.95
C PRO A 91 2.87 0.96 -18.95
N ILE A 92 2.65 2.27 -19.08
CA ILE A 92 3.49 3.12 -19.92
C ILE A 92 4.94 3.12 -19.42
N LEU A 93 5.14 3.26 -18.11
CA LEU A 93 6.47 3.21 -17.49
C LEU A 93 7.19 1.89 -17.78
N ILE A 94 6.50 0.74 -17.63
CA ILE A 94 7.06 -0.57 -17.98
C ILE A 94 7.44 -0.60 -19.46
N ALA A 95 6.54 -0.22 -20.36
CA ALA A 95 6.76 -0.28 -21.80
C ALA A 95 7.96 0.57 -22.24
N LEU A 96 8.09 1.79 -21.70
CA LEU A 96 9.19 2.70 -22.02
C LEU A 96 10.53 2.23 -21.44
N ALA A 97 10.54 1.80 -20.19
CA ALA A 97 11.78 1.44 -19.50
C ALA A 97 12.30 0.05 -19.91
N THR A 98 11.40 -0.93 -20.05
CA THR A 98 11.82 -2.33 -20.31
C THR A 98 11.77 -2.73 -21.76
N LYS A 99 11.04 -2.00 -22.61
CA LYS A 99 10.70 -2.34 -24.01
C LYS A 99 10.00 -3.72 -24.11
N ARG A 100 9.30 -4.13 -23.06
CA ARG A 100 8.55 -5.39 -22.96
C ARG A 100 7.06 -5.11 -22.77
N SER A 101 6.22 -6.13 -22.97
CA SER A 101 4.78 -6.01 -22.81
C SER A 101 4.37 -5.87 -21.33
N PRO A 102 3.69 -4.77 -20.93
CA PRO A 102 3.18 -4.61 -19.57
C PRO A 102 2.20 -5.69 -19.15
N LEU A 103 1.44 -6.26 -20.11
CA LEU A 103 0.46 -7.32 -19.85
C LEU A 103 1.10 -8.56 -19.23
N ARG A 104 2.34 -8.89 -19.60
CA ARG A 104 3.07 -10.00 -18.99
C ARG A 104 3.32 -9.76 -17.51
N HIS A 105 3.67 -8.53 -17.15
CA HIS A 105 3.91 -8.19 -15.74
C HIS A 105 2.60 -8.20 -14.94
N ILE A 106 1.50 -7.66 -15.49
CA ILE A 106 0.18 -7.73 -14.86
C ILE A 106 -0.18 -9.19 -14.55
N GLN A 107 -0.07 -10.08 -15.55
CA GLN A 107 -0.37 -11.50 -15.39
C GLN A 107 0.53 -12.19 -14.36
N ALA A 108 1.81 -11.83 -14.32
CA ALA A 108 2.74 -12.33 -13.32
C ALA A 108 2.31 -11.94 -11.89
N MET A 109 1.77 -10.72 -11.73
CA MET A 109 1.46 -10.13 -10.43
C MET A 109 0.03 -10.40 -9.92
N ILE A 110 -0.87 -10.98 -10.74
CA ILE A 110 -2.27 -11.23 -10.32
C ILE A 110 -2.39 -11.83 -8.92
N PRO A 111 -1.66 -12.90 -8.53
CA PRO A 111 -1.82 -13.49 -7.19
C PRO A 111 -1.46 -12.51 -6.07
N ALA A 112 -0.38 -11.76 -6.23
CA ALA A 112 0.04 -10.76 -5.25
C ALA A 112 -0.95 -9.60 -5.17
N LEU A 113 -1.48 -9.10 -6.32
CA LEU A 113 -2.46 -8.03 -6.36
C LEU A 113 -3.79 -8.42 -5.70
N LEU A 114 -4.27 -9.63 -5.93
CA LEU A 114 -5.48 -10.16 -5.28
C LEU A 114 -5.29 -10.30 -3.76
N THR A 115 -4.11 -10.75 -3.33
CA THR A 115 -3.79 -10.85 -1.91
C THR A 115 -3.66 -9.48 -1.27
N ALA A 116 -3.02 -8.52 -1.92
CA ALA A 116 -2.92 -7.14 -1.46
C ALA A 116 -4.30 -6.50 -1.33
N PHE A 117 -5.16 -6.68 -2.32
CA PHE A 117 -6.53 -6.21 -2.30
C PHE A 117 -7.33 -6.81 -1.13
N SER A 118 -7.25 -8.12 -0.90
CA SER A 118 -8.01 -8.79 0.16
C SER A 118 -7.49 -8.49 1.57
N SER A 119 -6.17 -8.39 1.74
CA SER A 119 -5.54 -8.14 3.04
C SER A 119 -5.51 -6.66 3.44
N ALA A 120 -5.50 -5.75 2.46
CA ALA A 120 -5.21 -4.33 2.60
C ALA A 120 -3.89 -4.09 3.36
N SER A 121 -2.87 -4.93 3.12
CA SER A 121 -1.55 -4.84 3.75
C SER A 121 -0.44 -5.22 2.78
N SER A 122 0.37 -4.25 2.37
CA SER A 122 1.55 -4.48 1.53
C SER A 122 2.58 -5.36 2.25
N ALA A 123 2.76 -5.16 3.56
CA ALA A 123 3.68 -5.95 4.36
C ALA A 123 3.28 -7.44 4.43
N ALA A 124 1.99 -7.72 4.63
CA ALA A 124 1.48 -9.11 4.64
C ALA A 124 1.60 -9.78 3.26
N THR A 125 1.54 -9.00 2.18
CA THR A 125 1.63 -9.48 0.79
C THR A 125 3.08 -9.62 0.31
N LEU A 126 4.04 -9.00 0.98
CA LEU A 126 5.43 -8.90 0.53
C LEU A 126 6.07 -10.25 0.14
N PRO A 127 5.92 -11.36 0.90
CA PRO A 127 6.49 -12.64 0.52
C PRO A 127 5.98 -13.13 -0.85
N LEU A 128 4.66 -13.02 -1.08
CA LEU A 128 4.04 -13.40 -2.36
C LEU A 128 4.43 -12.45 -3.49
N THR A 129 4.57 -11.15 -3.20
CA THR A 129 5.08 -10.15 -4.15
C THR A 129 6.49 -10.52 -4.61
N MET A 130 7.37 -10.88 -3.67
CA MET A 130 8.72 -11.33 -3.98
C MET A 130 8.72 -12.59 -4.85
N GLU A 131 7.89 -13.57 -4.51
CA GLU A 131 7.76 -14.80 -5.29
C GLU A 131 7.29 -14.51 -6.73
N CYS A 132 6.23 -13.72 -6.90
CA CYS A 132 5.71 -13.34 -8.21
C CYS A 132 6.76 -12.60 -9.05
N VAL A 133 7.47 -11.64 -8.47
CA VAL A 133 8.48 -10.85 -9.17
C VAL A 133 9.67 -11.71 -9.57
N GLN A 134 10.14 -12.60 -8.70
CA GLN A 134 11.28 -13.48 -8.98
C GLN A 134 10.92 -14.60 -9.97
N LYS A 135 9.92 -15.40 -9.66
CA LYS A 135 9.61 -16.61 -10.42
C LYS A 135 8.83 -16.34 -11.71
N ARG A 136 7.97 -15.32 -11.72
CA ARG A 136 7.06 -15.05 -12.85
C ARG A 136 7.49 -13.86 -13.70
N SER A 137 8.08 -12.82 -13.09
CA SER A 137 8.62 -11.67 -13.84
C SER A 137 10.09 -11.82 -14.20
N GLY A 138 10.81 -12.80 -13.64
CA GLY A 138 12.21 -13.10 -13.98
C GLY A 138 13.22 -12.11 -13.41
N VAL A 139 12.89 -11.41 -12.34
CA VAL A 139 13.81 -10.51 -11.63
C VAL A 139 14.70 -11.32 -10.68
N SER A 140 15.98 -10.96 -10.59
CA SER A 140 16.92 -11.62 -9.69
C SER A 140 16.53 -11.45 -8.22
N THR A 141 16.89 -12.44 -7.39
CA THR A 141 16.71 -12.37 -5.94
C THR A 141 17.46 -11.17 -5.35
N ARG A 142 18.60 -10.79 -5.92
CA ARG A 142 19.40 -9.64 -5.46
C ARG A 142 18.60 -8.35 -5.54
N THR A 143 18.04 -8.03 -6.71
CA THR A 143 17.28 -6.80 -6.95
C THR A 143 15.96 -6.82 -6.17
N SER A 144 15.20 -7.90 -6.24
CA SER A 144 13.89 -8.01 -5.58
C SER A 144 13.97 -7.96 -4.05
N SER A 145 14.97 -8.61 -3.44
CA SER A 145 15.16 -8.61 -1.97
C SER A 145 15.57 -7.26 -1.41
N PHE A 146 16.08 -6.35 -2.25
CA PHE A 146 16.40 -4.99 -1.85
C PHE A 146 15.22 -4.05 -2.11
N VAL A 147 14.67 -4.08 -3.31
CA VAL A 147 13.69 -3.08 -3.77
C VAL A 147 12.32 -3.28 -3.12
N LEU A 148 11.81 -4.51 -3.07
CA LEU A 148 10.46 -4.77 -2.59
C LEU A 148 10.25 -4.48 -1.10
N PRO A 149 11.16 -4.88 -0.17
CA PRO A 149 11.01 -4.50 1.24
C PRO A 149 11.11 -2.99 1.47
N LEU A 150 11.95 -2.30 0.69
CA LEU A 150 12.03 -0.84 0.73
C LEU A 150 10.77 -0.21 0.17
N GLY A 151 10.31 -0.67 -1.01
CA GLY A 151 9.09 -0.20 -1.66
C GLY A 151 7.86 -0.33 -0.77
N ALA A 152 7.65 -1.50 -0.17
CA ALA A 152 6.52 -1.75 0.71
C ALA A 152 6.39 -0.76 1.90
N THR A 153 7.44 0.02 2.18
CA THR A 153 7.45 1.03 3.25
C THR A 153 7.58 2.47 2.76
N VAL A 154 8.20 2.69 1.60
CA VAL A 154 8.54 4.03 1.08
C VAL A 154 7.74 4.39 -0.16
N ASN A 155 7.46 3.43 -1.04
CA ASN A 155 6.78 3.66 -2.31
C ASN A 155 5.27 3.40 -2.18
N MET A 156 4.56 4.33 -1.54
CA MET A 156 3.11 4.25 -1.32
C MET A 156 2.35 5.24 -2.22
N ASP A 157 2.50 5.10 -3.52
CA ASP A 157 1.93 5.95 -4.56
C ASP A 157 0.39 5.97 -4.58
N GLY A 158 -0.26 4.81 -4.42
CA GLY A 158 -1.71 4.73 -4.26
C GLY A 158 -2.20 5.40 -2.99
N THR A 159 -1.43 5.31 -1.90
CA THR A 159 -1.74 5.99 -0.63
C THR A 159 -1.60 7.50 -0.77
N ALA A 160 -0.51 8.00 -1.34
CA ALA A 160 -0.30 9.43 -1.57
C ALA A 160 -1.41 10.04 -2.43
N LEU A 161 -1.80 9.34 -3.50
CA LEU A 161 -2.89 9.76 -4.38
C LEU A 161 -4.22 9.84 -3.61
N TYR A 162 -4.54 8.83 -2.81
CA TYR A 162 -5.74 8.82 -1.98
C TYR A 162 -5.74 9.96 -0.96
N GLU A 163 -4.62 10.20 -0.27
CA GLU A 163 -4.48 11.26 0.72
C GLU A 163 -4.71 12.65 0.09
N CYS A 164 -4.18 12.89 -1.12
CA CYS A 164 -4.42 14.12 -1.87
C CYS A 164 -5.91 14.33 -2.18
N VAL A 165 -6.56 13.32 -2.76
CA VAL A 165 -7.98 13.41 -3.15
C VAL A 165 -8.86 13.58 -1.90
N ALA A 166 -8.57 12.84 -0.83
CA ALA A 166 -9.32 12.92 0.43
C ALA A 166 -9.21 14.31 1.08
N ALA A 167 -7.99 14.86 1.17
CA ALA A 167 -7.79 16.18 1.76
C ALA A 167 -8.48 17.29 0.94
N MET A 168 -8.40 17.22 -0.39
CA MET A 168 -9.06 18.18 -1.27
C MET A 168 -10.59 18.05 -1.18
N PHE A 169 -11.12 16.84 -1.13
CA PHE A 169 -12.55 16.60 -0.96
C PHE A 169 -13.07 17.16 0.36
N ILE A 170 -12.37 16.87 1.47
CA ILE A 170 -12.76 17.38 2.79
C ILE A 170 -12.71 18.91 2.81
N ALA A 171 -11.67 19.52 2.24
CA ALA A 171 -11.56 20.97 2.17
C ALA A 171 -12.73 21.59 1.40
N GLN A 172 -13.11 21.02 0.25
CA GLN A 172 -14.28 21.45 -0.52
C GLN A 172 -15.59 21.26 0.27
N ALA A 173 -15.75 20.15 0.98
CA ALA A 173 -16.93 19.89 1.82
C ALA A 173 -17.06 20.91 2.98
N TYR A 174 -15.94 21.48 3.43
CA TYR A 174 -15.89 22.57 4.41
C TYR A 174 -16.00 23.96 3.78
N GLY A 175 -16.24 24.06 2.46
CA GLY A 175 -16.41 25.33 1.75
C GLY A 175 -15.11 26.12 1.58
N LEU A 176 -13.93 25.46 1.65
CA LEU A 176 -12.65 26.12 1.44
C LEU A 176 -12.31 26.15 -0.06
N ASP A 177 -12.09 27.36 -0.56
CA ASP A 177 -11.52 27.57 -1.88
C ASP A 177 -9.99 27.43 -1.81
N LEU A 178 -9.49 26.29 -2.31
CA LEU A 178 -8.07 25.99 -2.29
C LEU A 178 -7.35 26.68 -3.43
N SER A 179 -6.43 27.62 -3.11
CA SER A 179 -5.50 28.19 -4.07
C SER A 179 -4.60 27.10 -4.67
N LEU A 180 -4.05 27.31 -5.86
CA LEU A 180 -3.09 26.37 -6.47
C LEU A 180 -1.90 26.10 -5.56
N THR A 181 -1.43 27.13 -4.82
CA THR A 181 -0.34 26.98 -3.84
C THR A 181 -0.74 26.00 -2.71
N THR A 182 -1.97 26.13 -2.18
CA THR A 182 -2.47 25.24 -1.14
C THR A 182 -2.64 23.83 -1.66
N GLN A 183 -3.16 23.63 -2.87
CA GLN A 183 -3.25 22.33 -3.52
C GLN A 183 -1.87 21.68 -3.68
N PHE A 184 -0.88 22.44 -4.13
CA PHE A 184 0.50 21.95 -4.24
C PHE A 184 1.08 21.58 -2.87
N MET A 185 0.82 22.36 -1.83
CA MET A 185 1.22 22.02 -0.46
C MET A 185 0.57 20.71 0.03
N ILE A 186 -0.70 20.47 -0.30
CA ILE A 186 -1.37 19.19 0.00
C ILE A 186 -0.64 18.04 -0.69
N VAL A 187 -0.30 18.17 -1.98
CA VAL A 187 0.41 17.14 -2.74
C VAL A 187 1.77 16.82 -2.10
N ILE A 188 2.57 17.83 -1.79
CA ILE A 188 3.89 17.64 -1.16
C ILE A 188 3.74 16.99 0.23
N THR A 189 2.77 17.44 1.02
CA THR A 189 2.54 16.89 2.36
C THR A 189 2.08 15.43 2.27
N ALA A 190 1.19 15.10 1.32
CA ALA A 190 0.75 13.73 1.08
C ALA A 190 1.91 12.81 0.65
N LEU A 191 2.78 13.27 -0.25
CA LEU A 191 3.98 12.53 -0.63
C LEU A 191 4.91 12.28 0.57
N LEU A 192 5.12 13.28 1.42
CA LEU A 192 5.97 13.13 2.59
C LEU A 192 5.34 12.25 3.69
N THR A 193 4.03 12.34 3.89
CA THR A 193 3.32 11.52 4.87
C THR A 193 3.21 10.08 4.42
N SER A 194 2.97 9.82 3.14
CA SER A 194 2.86 8.46 2.58
C SER A 194 4.14 7.64 2.76
N ILE A 195 5.33 8.28 2.69
CA ILE A 195 6.63 7.64 2.98
C ILE A 195 6.72 7.14 4.43
N GLY A 196 6.03 7.81 5.37
CA GLY A 196 6.06 7.45 6.79
C GLY A 196 4.89 6.60 7.27
N VAL A 197 3.95 6.29 6.39
CA VAL A 197 2.78 5.47 6.74
C VAL A 197 3.19 3.99 6.86
N ALA A 198 2.73 3.33 7.92
CA ALA A 198 2.95 1.90 8.07
C ALA A 198 2.12 1.11 7.04
N SER A 199 2.69 0.00 6.53
CA SER A 199 2.04 -0.89 5.55
C SER A 199 0.92 -1.75 6.16
N ILE A 200 0.09 -1.16 7.02
CA ILE A 200 -1.02 -1.79 7.74
C ILE A 200 -2.35 -1.17 7.32
N PRO A 201 -3.47 -1.89 7.45
CA PRO A 201 -4.78 -1.37 7.08
C PRO A 201 -5.13 -0.06 7.78
N ALA A 202 -5.80 0.86 7.05
CA ALA A 202 -6.29 2.16 7.52
C ALA A 202 -5.22 3.16 8.02
N ALA A 203 -3.92 2.90 7.80
CA ALA A 203 -2.85 3.78 8.30
C ALA A 203 -2.85 5.18 7.67
N SER A 204 -3.32 5.34 6.43
CA SER A 204 -3.45 6.62 5.74
C SER A 204 -4.43 7.60 6.40
N LEU A 205 -5.40 7.11 7.19
CA LEU A 205 -6.29 8.00 7.94
C LEU A 205 -5.52 8.90 8.91
N VAL A 206 -4.44 8.38 9.50
CA VAL A 206 -3.54 9.18 10.35
C VAL A 206 -2.80 10.24 9.54
N ALA A 207 -2.30 9.88 8.34
CA ALA A 207 -1.62 10.83 7.46
C ALA A 207 -2.57 11.96 7.01
N ILE A 208 -3.81 11.63 6.67
CA ILE A 208 -4.81 12.64 6.29
C ILE A 208 -5.04 13.64 7.44
N THR A 209 -5.07 13.21 8.71
CA THR A 209 -5.21 14.16 9.83
C THR A 209 -4.06 15.16 9.90
N VAL A 210 -2.84 14.74 9.52
CA VAL A 210 -1.69 15.65 9.44
C VAL A 210 -1.88 16.67 8.31
N ILE A 211 -2.34 16.22 7.15
CA ILE A 211 -2.60 17.10 5.99
C ILE A 211 -3.71 18.10 6.33
N LEU A 212 -4.81 17.64 6.95
CA LEU A 212 -5.91 18.52 7.36
C LEU A 212 -5.44 19.59 8.36
N GLY A 213 -4.60 19.20 9.34
CA GLY A 213 -3.99 20.15 10.28
C GLY A 213 -3.12 21.19 9.57
N ALA A 214 -2.40 20.83 8.52
CA ALA A 214 -1.57 21.76 7.74
C ALA A 214 -2.38 22.82 6.97
N ILE A 215 -3.64 22.52 6.62
CA ILE A 215 -4.56 23.44 5.94
C ILE A 215 -5.59 24.07 6.88
N GLY A 216 -5.43 23.87 8.21
CA GLY A 216 -6.29 24.48 9.22
C GLY A 216 -7.64 23.81 9.44
N LEU A 217 -7.81 22.58 8.98
CA LEU A 217 -9.03 21.79 9.20
C LEU A 217 -8.91 20.90 10.46
N PRO A 218 -10.02 20.65 11.17
CA PRO A 218 -10.04 19.77 12.34
C PRO A 218 -9.85 18.31 11.93
N ALA A 219 -9.18 17.53 12.78
CA ALA A 219 -8.94 16.11 12.56
C ALA A 219 -10.25 15.29 12.44
N GLU A 220 -11.31 15.73 13.10
CA GLU A 220 -12.63 15.11 13.09
C GLU A 220 -13.28 15.11 11.69
N ALA A 221 -12.85 16.01 10.80
CA ALA A 221 -13.33 16.08 9.43
C ALA A 221 -13.09 14.77 8.62
N ILE A 222 -12.14 13.94 9.06
CA ILE A 222 -11.90 12.62 8.49
C ILE A 222 -13.14 11.71 8.56
N GLY A 223 -14.05 11.97 9.49
CA GLY A 223 -15.32 11.26 9.63
C GLY A 223 -16.12 11.18 8.34
N LEU A 224 -16.00 12.18 7.44
CA LEU A 224 -16.69 12.22 6.16
C LEU A 224 -16.34 11.06 5.23
N ILE A 225 -15.07 10.61 5.24
CA ILE A 225 -14.55 9.61 4.29
C ILE A 225 -14.50 8.19 4.87
N LEU A 226 -14.66 8.01 6.18
CA LEU A 226 -14.53 6.71 6.86
C LEU A 226 -15.45 5.63 6.28
N VAL A 227 -16.61 6.03 5.77
CA VAL A 227 -17.59 5.11 5.18
C VAL A 227 -17.03 4.36 3.99
N THR A 228 -16.25 5.05 3.14
CA THR A 228 -15.70 4.51 1.90
C THR A 228 -14.27 3.98 2.07
N ASP A 229 -13.61 4.36 3.17
CA ASP A 229 -12.18 4.12 3.37
C ASP A 229 -11.80 2.64 3.24
N ARG A 230 -12.59 1.72 3.80
CA ARG A 230 -12.23 0.29 3.78
C ARG A 230 -12.05 -0.28 2.36
N VAL A 231 -12.99 0.04 1.46
CA VAL A 231 -12.91 -0.44 0.06
C VAL A 231 -11.78 0.27 -0.69
N LEU A 232 -11.64 1.56 -0.46
CA LEU A 232 -10.57 2.36 -1.05
C LEU A 232 -9.18 1.93 -0.54
N ASP A 233 -9.06 1.50 0.72
CA ASP A 233 -7.84 0.92 1.30
C ASP A 233 -7.40 -0.36 0.59
N MET A 234 -8.35 -1.24 0.28
CA MET A 234 -8.09 -2.45 -0.51
C MET A 234 -7.56 -2.10 -1.91
N CYS A 235 -8.20 -1.14 -2.58
CA CYS A 235 -7.80 -0.69 -3.92
C CYS A 235 -6.40 -0.04 -3.91
N ARG A 236 -6.16 0.90 -3.00
CA ARG A 236 -4.85 1.60 -2.93
C ARG A 236 -3.71 0.68 -2.53
N THR A 237 -3.96 -0.32 -1.67
CA THR A 237 -2.95 -1.32 -1.31
C THR A 237 -2.55 -2.16 -2.51
N ALA A 238 -3.50 -2.58 -3.33
CA ALA A 238 -3.20 -3.28 -4.58
C ALA A 238 -2.37 -2.39 -5.53
N VAL A 239 -2.68 -1.10 -5.61
CA VAL A 239 -1.91 -0.13 -6.43
C VAL A 239 -0.50 0.07 -5.87
N ASN A 240 -0.31 0.16 -4.55
CA ASN A 240 1.02 0.25 -3.94
C ASN A 240 1.88 -0.98 -4.28
N VAL A 241 1.34 -2.20 -4.09
CA VAL A 241 2.05 -3.44 -4.43
C VAL A 241 2.35 -3.53 -5.93
N TRP A 242 1.44 -3.03 -6.78
CA TRP A 242 1.65 -2.91 -8.21
C TRP A 242 2.81 -1.96 -8.51
N GLY A 243 2.82 -0.75 -7.94
CA GLY A 243 3.90 0.23 -8.06
C GLY A 243 5.26 -0.34 -7.64
N ASP A 244 5.34 -1.00 -6.48
CA ASP A 244 6.55 -1.66 -5.99
C ASP A 244 7.11 -2.66 -7.00
N SER A 245 6.24 -3.49 -7.58
CA SER A 245 6.63 -4.49 -8.57
C SER A 245 7.10 -3.86 -9.88
N VAL A 246 6.46 -2.77 -10.32
CA VAL A 246 6.84 -2.00 -11.51
C VAL A 246 8.22 -1.37 -11.34
N VAL A 247 8.45 -0.69 -10.22
CA VAL A 247 9.77 -0.11 -9.90
C VAL A 247 10.85 -1.18 -9.87
N THR A 248 10.55 -2.35 -9.30
CA THR A 248 11.49 -3.48 -9.24
C THR A 248 11.87 -3.98 -10.62
N VAL A 249 10.90 -4.16 -11.51
CA VAL A 249 11.13 -4.61 -12.90
C VAL A 249 11.89 -3.57 -13.72
N VAL A 250 11.57 -2.28 -13.54
CA VAL A 250 12.26 -1.18 -14.22
C VAL A 250 13.71 -1.09 -13.75
N LEU A 251 13.96 -1.18 -12.46
CA LEU A 251 15.31 -1.13 -11.89
C LEU A 251 16.14 -2.34 -12.32
N ALA A 252 15.59 -3.56 -12.23
CA ALA A 252 16.26 -4.77 -12.69
C ALA A 252 16.68 -4.65 -14.17
N ARG A 253 15.80 -4.13 -15.00
CA ARG A 253 16.11 -3.90 -16.41
C ARG A 253 17.20 -2.85 -16.62
N SER A 254 17.21 -1.77 -15.84
CA SER A 254 18.25 -0.73 -15.90
C SER A 254 19.61 -1.24 -15.42
N GLU A 255 19.66 -2.24 -14.53
CA GLU A 255 20.88 -2.92 -14.10
C GLU A 255 21.36 -4.01 -15.08
N GLY A 256 20.69 -4.20 -16.20
CA GLY A 256 21.10 -5.11 -17.26
C GLY A 256 20.54 -6.54 -17.15
N GLU A 257 19.53 -6.78 -16.30
CA GLU A 257 18.87 -8.09 -16.21
C GLU A 257 18.05 -8.36 -17.47
N GLU A 258 18.56 -9.18 -18.39
CA GLU A 258 17.92 -9.44 -19.71
C GLU A 258 16.68 -10.33 -19.63
N GLN A 259 16.59 -11.19 -18.60
CA GLN A 259 15.52 -12.17 -18.46
C GLN A 259 14.20 -11.58 -17.95
N VAL A 260 14.21 -10.33 -17.51
CA VAL A 260 13.02 -9.65 -16.99
C VAL A 260 11.92 -9.63 -18.05
N LEU A 261 10.73 -10.15 -17.67
CA LEU A 261 9.54 -10.30 -18.51
C LEU A 261 9.78 -11.10 -19.82
N SER A 262 10.74 -12.02 -19.84
CA SER A 262 11.02 -12.90 -20.98
C SER A 262 10.16 -14.17 -20.98
N LEU A 263 9.74 -14.65 -19.81
CA LEU A 263 8.96 -15.89 -19.68
C LEU A 263 7.61 -15.79 -20.38
N PRO A 264 7.22 -16.83 -21.16
CA PRO A 264 5.88 -16.92 -21.71
C PRO A 264 4.85 -17.17 -20.62
N VAL A 265 3.61 -16.68 -20.82
CA VAL A 265 2.52 -16.76 -19.84
C VAL A 265 2.22 -18.21 -19.44
N SER A 266 2.32 -19.15 -20.39
CA SER A 266 2.11 -20.59 -20.17
C SER A 266 3.09 -21.21 -19.15
N GLU A 267 4.29 -20.68 -19.03
CA GLU A 267 5.28 -21.16 -18.07
C GLU A 267 5.12 -20.51 -16.70
N MET A 268 4.45 -19.36 -16.60
CA MET A 268 4.17 -18.69 -15.33
C MET A 268 3.24 -19.49 -14.42
N GLU A 269 2.30 -20.27 -15.00
CA GLU A 269 1.34 -21.08 -14.25
C GLU A 269 1.98 -22.37 -13.68
N THR A 270 2.91 -22.98 -14.40
CA THR A 270 3.61 -24.21 -13.95
C THR A 270 4.51 -23.95 -12.76
N VAL A 271 5.12 -22.79 -12.65
CA VAL A 271 5.95 -22.40 -11.49
C VAL A 271 5.14 -22.32 -10.18
N THR A 272 3.87 -21.93 -10.24
CA THR A 272 3.00 -21.82 -9.05
C THR A 272 2.57 -23.22 -8.56
N THR A 273 2.38 -24.19 -9.46
CA THR A 273 1.90 -25.54 -9.13
C THR A 273 3.00 -26.41 -8.48
N THR A 274 4.25 -26.24 -8.92
CA THR A 274 5.40 -26.97 -8.36
C THR A 274 5.78 -26.49 -6.95
N ALA A 275 5.63 -25.21 -6.63
CA ALA A 275 5.89 -24.71 -5.28
C ALA A 275 4.85 -25.19 -4.26
N GLY A 276 3.58 -25.33 -4.65
CA GLY A 276 2.51 -25.85 -3.79
C GLY A 276 2.61 -27.36 -3.50
N HIS A 277 3.32 -28.13 -4.33
CA HIS A 277 3.59 -29.55 -4.07
C HIS A 277 4.83 -29.77 -3.19
N ALA A 278 5.89 -28.99 -3.36
CA ALA A 278 7.10 -29.09 -2.55
C ALA A 278 6.84 -28.75 -1.07
N ASP A 279 5.93 -27.84 -0.77
CA ASP A 279 5.57 -27.46 0.60
C ASP A 279 4.69 -28.53 1.29
N ARG A 280 3.88 -29.27 0.52
CA ARG A 280 3.07 -30.38 1.06
C ARG A 280 3.91 -31.63 1.36
N ASP A 281 4.93 -31.86 0.56
CA ASP A 281 5.83 -33.01 0.77
C ASP A 281 6.80 -32.76 1.94
N ALA A 282 7.22 -31.50 2.17
CA ALA A 282 8.03 -31.13 3.33
C ALA A 282 7.26 -31.27 4.65
N THR A 283 5.99 -30.88 4.69
CA THR A 283 5.14 -31.03 5.88
C THR A 283 4.73 -32.50 6.16
N ALA A 284 4.66 -33.35 5.14
CA ALA A 284 4.37 -34.77 5.30
C ALA A 284 5.56 -35.55 5.83
N SER A 285 6.80 -35.12 5.54
CA SER A 285 8.02 -35.79 6.04
C SER A 285 8.39 -35.44 7.50
N GLU A 286 7.87 -34.34 8.03
CA GLU A 286 8.05 -33.95 9.45
C GLU A 286 7.02 -34.64 10.40
N GLN A 287 6.00 -35.30 9.87
CA GLN A 287 4.96 -36.00 10.66
C GLN A 287 5.10 -37.53 10.63
N SER A 288 6.11 -38.09 9.99
CA SER A 288 6.46 -39.51 9.99
C SER A 288 7.74 -39.74 10.82
#